data_8ec2dc1ae92dc7047bc13b06603cbe6d
#
_entry.id   8ec2dc1ae92dc7047bc13b06603cbe6d
#
_cell.length_a   1.000
_cell.length_b   1.000
_cell.length_c   1.000
_cell.angle_alpha   90.00
_cell.angle_beta   90.00
_cell.angle_gamma   90.00
#
_symmetry.space_group_name_H-M   'P 1'
#
loop_
_entity.id
_entity.type
_entity.pdbx_description
1 polymer ?
#
loop_
_entity_poly.entity_id
_entity_poly.type
_entity_poly.pdbx_seq_one_letter_code
_entity_poly.pdbx_strand_id
1 'polypeptide(L)'
;PAAHAQQADGIPITFRVLDVDGKPIPTAVIRHPDEMSRHRVNAETGEAPITELYMPDGSQVVFKKGDRIPFEVSAPGYNSVSYIYEVKKRRNLVIATLEKMNIDALLDDDGDDPVIQFGRDKPID
;
A
#
# COMPACT_ATOMS: atom_id res chain seq x y z
N PRO A 1 23.74 11.73 22.77
CA PRO A 1 22.83 10.75 23.35
C PRO A 1 22.73 9.51 22.53
N ALA A 2 22.91 8.40 23.16
CA ALA A 2 22.94 7.11 22.49
C ALA A 2 21.61 6.79 21.82
N ALA A 3 20.51 7.26 22.40
CA ALA A 3 19.20 6.98 21.86
C ALA A 3 19.02 7.54 20.46
N HIS A 4 19.62 8.67 20.18
CA HIS A 4 19.50 9.26 18.85
C HIS A 4 20.26 8.46 17.81
N ALA A 5 21.39 7.90 18.18
CA ALA A 5 22.17 7.11 17.25
C ALA A 5 21.39 5.87 16.82
N GLN A 6 20.61 5.30 17.73
CA GLN A 6 19.84 4.10 17.40
C GLN A 6 18.78 4.38 16.36
N GLN A 7 18.18 5.56 16.42
CA GLN A 7 17.11 5.89 15.48
C GLN A 7 17.65 6.10 14.08
N ALA A 8 18.92 6.44 13.96
CA ALA A 8 19.51 6.66 12.66
C ALA A 8 19.79 5.37 11.91
N ASP A 9 19.65 4.22 12.57
CA ASP A 9 20.02 2.94 11.96
C ASP A 9 19.02 2.46 10.93
N GLY A 10 17.78 2.92 10.99
CA GLY A 10 16.78 2.51 10.03
C GLY A 10 16.97 3.18 8.69
N ILE A 11 16.79 2.42 7.61
CA ILE A 11 16.87 2.96 6.26
C ILE A 11 15.46 3.37 5.84
N PRO A 12 15.24 4.63 5.44
CA PRO A 12 13.90 5.06 5.05
C PRO A 12 13.51 4.53 3.68
N ILE A 13 12.23 4.23 3.51
CA ILE A 13 11.64 3.91 2.23
C ILE A 13 10.57 4.96 1.96
N THR A 14 10.65 5.62 0.82
CA THR A 14 9.65 6.61 0.44
C THR A 14 8.71 5.99 -0.57
N PHE A 15 7.42 6.03 -0.29
CA PHE A 15 6.38 5.62 -1.23
C PHE A 15 5.79 6.86 -1.87
N ARG A 16 5.53 6.76 -3.17
CA ARG A 16 4.81 7.79 -3.90
C ARG A 16 3.63 7.11 -4.57
N VAL A 17 2.41 7.53 -4.24
CA VAL A 17 1.21 6.88 -4.74
C VAL A 17 0.53 7.81 -5.74
N LEU A 18 0.37 7.31 -6.95
CA LEU A 18 -0.13 8.10 -8.08
C LEU A 18 -1.28 7.36 -8.75
N ASP A 19 -2.16 8.12 -9.41
CA ASP A 19 -3.16 7.53 -10.30
C ASP A 19 -2.54 7.28 -11.67
N VAL A 20 -3.35 6.76 -12.60
CA VAL A 20 -2.83 6.38 -13.93
C VAL A 20 -2.39 7.60 -14.75
N ASP A 21 -2.83 8.78 -14.37
CA ASP A 21 -2.41 10.02 -15.03
C ASP A 21 -1.19 10.65 -14.37
N GLY A 22 -0.61 9.98 -13.38
CA GLY A 22 0.58 10.46 -12.70
C GLY A 22 0.31 11.49 -11.64
N LYS A 23 -0.93 11.64 -11.20
CA LYS A 23 -1.29 12.61 -10.18
C LYS A 23 -1.31 11.96 -8.80
N PRO A 24 -0.90 12.68 -7.76
CA PRO A 24 -0.95 12.14 -6.40
C PRO A 24 -2.36 11.79 -5.98
N ILE A 25 -2.47 10.69 -5.22
CA ILE A 25 -3.75 10.30 -4.64
C ILE A 25 -3.72 10.69 -3.16
N PRO A 26 -4.44 11.76 -2.78
CA PRO A 26 -4.29 12.32 -1.41
C PRO A 26 -4.81 11.41 -0.30
N THR A 27 -5.64 10.43 -0.64
CA THR A 27 -6.26 9.56 0.34
C THR A 27 -5.55 8.21 0.47
N ALA A 28 -4.41 8.04 -0.20
CA ALA A 28 -3.72 6.77 -0.21
C ALA A 28 -3.07 6.47 1.14
N VAL A 29 -2.99 5.19 1.46
CA VAL A 29 -2.32 4.72 2.66
C VAL A 29 -1.44 3.52 2.31
N ILE A 30 -0.38 3.36 3.07
CA ILE A 30 0.54 2.23 2.94
C ILE A 30 0.53 1.47 4.26
N ARG A 31 0.51 0.15 4.18
CA ARG A 31 0.44 -0.67 5.37
C ARG A 31 1.20 -1.96 5.18
N HIS A 32 1.93 -2.37 6.21
CA HIS A 32 2.44 -3.72 6.30
C HIS A 32 1.28 -4.63 6.73
N PRO A 33 1.18 -5.86 6.20
CA PRO A 33 0.04 -6.73 6.54
C PRO A 33 -0.16 -6.96 8.04
N ASP A 34 0.92 -7.01 8.81
CA ASP A 34 0.84 -7.27 10.24
C ASP A 34 0.76 -6.02 11.09
N GLU A 35 0.83 -4.86 10.46
CA GLU A 35 0.86 -3.59 11.17
C GLU A 35 -0.54 -3.14 11.55
N MET A 36 -0.69 -2.63 12.76
CA MET A 36 -1.98 -2.08 13.19
C MET A 36 -2.26 -0.73 12.57
N SER A 37 -1.23 0.05 12.38
CA SER A 37 -1.35 1.43 11.89
C SER A 37 -1.18 1.49 10.39
N ARG A 38 -1.67 2.59 9.81
CA ARG A 38 -1.50 2.88 8.40
C ARG A 38 -0.67 4.13 8.23
N HIS A 39 0.10 4.18 7.17
CA HIS A 39 0.92 5.35 6.87
C HIS A 39 0.23 6.14 5.78
N ARG A 40 -0.16 7.37 6.08
CA ARG A 40 -0.88 8.22 5.13
C ARG A 40 0.12 9.01 4.30
N VAL A 41 -0.21 9.18 3.02
CA VAL A 41 0.62 10.01 2.15
C VAL A 41 0.35 11.48 2.42
N ASN A 42 1.33 12.32 2.05
CA ASN A 42 1.13 13.75 1.98
C ASN A 42 0.13 14.05 0.88
N ALA A 43 -0.91 14.84 1.19
CA ALA A 43 -2.01 15.06 0.26
C ALA A 43 -1.57 15.78 -1.01
N GLU A 44 -0.51 16.58 -0.94
CA GLU A 44 -0.06 17.35 -2.09
C GLU A 44 0.92 16.58 -2.98
N THR A 45 1.76 15.75 -2.37
CA THR A 45 2.82 15.06 -3.11
C THR A 45 2.54 13.59 -3.35
N GLY A 46 1.62 13.00 -2.59
CA GLY A 46 1.37 11.57 -2.65
C GLY A 46 2.46 10.74 -2.01
N GLU A 47 3.36 11.35 -1.26
CA GLU A 47 4.52 10.66 -0.71
C GLU A 47 4.35 10.35 0.75
N ALA A 48 4.90 9.20 1.15
CA ALA A 48 4.96 8.79 2.55
C ALA A 48 6.33 8.18 2.81
N PRO A 49 7.17 8.86 3.59
CA PRO A 49 8.42 8.25 4.04
C PRO A 49 8.13 7.34 5.21
N ILE A 50 8.62 6.12 5.13
CA ILE A 50 8.43 5.14 6.20
C ILE A 50 9.80 4.70 6.67
N THR A 51 10.08 4.91 7.96
CA THR A 51 11.36 4.56 8.53
C THR A 51 11.30 3.33 9.41
N GLU A 52 10.10 2.96 9.87
CA GLU A 52 9.94 1.84 10.77
C GLU A 52 8.49 1.41 10.79
N LEU A 53 8.26 0.19 11.24
CA LEU A 53 6.92 -0.38 11.41
C LEU A 53 6.66 -0.61 12.89
N TYR A 54 5.40 -0.45 13.30
CA TYR A 54 4.97 -0.73 14.67
C TYR A 54 4.06 -1.95 14.64
N MET A 55 4.53 -3.02 15.26
CA MET A 55 3.81 -4.29 15.26
C MET A 55 2.79 -4.34 16.41
N PRO A 56 1.80 -5.24 16.32
CA PRO A 56 0.75 -5.33 17.36
C PRO A 56 1.28 -5.58 18.76
N ASP A 57 2.42 -6.24 18.89
CA ASP A 57 3.01 -6.52 20.19
C ASP A 57 3.80 -5.34 20.76
N GLY A 58 3.79 -4.20 20.07
CA GLY A 58 4.50 -3.01 20.49
C GLY A 58 5.94 -2.93 20.00
N SER A 59 6.42 -3.95 19.31
CA SER A 59 7.79 -3.91 18.81
C SER A 59 7.90 -2.99 17.59
N GLN A 60 9.10 -2.44 17.43
CA GLN A 60 9.46 -1.61 16.30
C GLN A 60 10.36 -2.40 15.37
N VAL A 61 10.08 -2.35 14.08
CA VAL A 61 10.91 -2.97 13.06
C VAL A 61 11.50 -1.88 12.19
N VAL A 62 12.83 -1.76 12.21
CA VAL A 62 13.52 -0.82 11.33
C VAL A 62 14.02 -1.56 10.11
N PHE A 63 14.17 -0.84 9.01
CA PHE A 63 14.55 -1.47 7.75
C PHE A 63 16.07 -1.50 7.61
N LYS A 64 16.57 -2.61 7.11
CA LYS A 64 17.99 -2.82 6.86
C LYS A 64 18.20 -3.27 5.45
N LYS A 65 19.37 -2.98 4.91
CA LYS A 65 19.72 -3.40 3.56
C LYS A 65 19.49 -4.91 3.40
N GLY A 66 18.79 -5.27 2.35
CA GLY A 66 18.52 -6.68 2.04
C GLY A 66 17.19 -7.18 2.60
N ASP A 67 16.57 -6.43 3.50
CA ASP A 67 15.25 -6.83 4.02
C ASP A 67 14.24 -6.83 2.89
N ARG A 68 13.35 -7.83 2.90
CA ARG A 68 12.24 -7.92 1.94
C ARG A 68 10.96 -7.72 2.71
N ILE A 69 10.33 -6.60 2.45
CA ILE A 69 9.20 -6.14 3.26
C ILE A 69 7.94 -6.13 2.43
N PRO A 70 6.87 -6.81 2.84
CA PRO A 70 5.58 -6.74 2.13
C PRO A 70 4.83 -5.47 2.52
N PHE A 71 4.28 -4.81 1.52
CA PHE A 71 3.47 -3.62 1.72
C PHE A 71 2.21 -3.70 0.89
N GLU A 72 1.13 -3.15 1.42
CA GLU A 72 -0.11 -2.96 0.69
C GLU A 72 -0.37 -1.48 0.55
N VAL A 73 -0.69 -1.05 -0.68
CA VAL A 73 -1.03 0.34 -0.96
C VAL A 73 -2.48 0.39 -1.40
N SER A 74 -3.26 1.26 -0.77
CA SER A 74 -4.69 1.34 -1.04
C SER A 74 -5.18 2.77 -0.93
N ALA A 75 -6.34 3.02 -1.53
CA ALA A 75 -7.05 4.29 -1.43
C ALA A 75 -8.52 4.03 -1.72
N PRO A 76 -9.44 4.77 -1.07
CA PRO A 76 -10.86 4.59 -1.35
C PRO A 76 -11.17 4.80 -2.82
N GLY A 77 -11.91 3.87 -3.41
CA GLY A 77 -12.29 3.96 -4.81
C GLY A 77 -11.25 3.45 -5.80
N TYR A 78 -10.13 2.95 -5.31
CA TYR A 78 -9.06 2.42 -6.14
C TYR A 78 -8.79 0.96 -5.81
N ASN A 79 -8.30 0.22 -6.79
CA ASN A 79 -7.85 -1.15 -6.55
C ASN A 79 -6.54 -1.12 -5.76
N SER A 80 -6.46 -1.98 -4.74
CA SER A 80 -5.25 -2.09 -3.92
C SER A 80 -4.17 -2.83 -4.67
N VAL A 81 -2.91 -2.53 -4.34
CA VAL A 81 -1.77 -3.28 -4.88
C VAL A 81 -0.89 -3.70 -3.72
N SER A 82 -0.18 -4.81 -3.92
CA SER A 82 0.73 -5.35 -2.93
C SER A 82 2.11 -5.49 -3.53
N TYR A 83 3.11 -5.20 -2.73
CA TYR A 83 4.52 -5.27 -3.14
C TYR A 83 5.33 -6.01 -2.09
N ILE A 84 6.35 -6.71 -2.55
CA ILE A 84 7.44 -7.14 -1.67
C ILE A 84 8.66 -6.33 -2.11
N TYR A 85 9.10 -5.44 -1.24
CA TYR A 85 10.17 -4.51 -1.57
C TYR A 85 11.46 -4.92 -0.88
N GLU A 86 12.54 -4.98 -1.65
CA GLU A 86 13.85 -5.26 -1.10
C GLU A 86 14.57 -3.95 -0.81
N VAL A 87 14.98 -3.77 0.45
CA VAL A 87 15.57 -2.53 0.91
C VAL A 87 17.00 -2.41 0.39
N LYS A 88 17.30 -1.28 -0.21
CA LYS A 88 18.63 -0.95 -0.71
C LYS A 88 19.34 -0.08 0.30
N LYS A 89 20.64 0.07 0.11
CA LYS A 89 21.45 0.90 1.00
C LYS A 89 20.92 2.33 1.06
N ARG A 90 20.41 2.85 -0.07
CA ARG A 90 19.87 4.21 -0.15
C ARG A 90 18.98 4.34 -1.38
N ARG A 91 18.28 5.46 -1.48
CA ARG A 91 17.40 5.79 -2.61
C ARG A 91 16.27 4.78 -2.75
N ASN A 92 15.63 4.51 -1.63
CA ASN A 92 14.50 3.60 -1.61
C ASN A 92 13.23 4.39 -1.94
N LEU A 93 12.85 4.36 -3.20
CA LEU A 93 11.64 5.02 -3.67
C LEU A 93 10.78 3.98 -4.36
N VAL A 94 9.54 3.83 -3.89
CA VAL A 94 8.56 2.93 -4.48
C VAL A 94 7.45 3.79 -5.05
N ILE A 95 7.25 3.70 -6.37
CA ILE A 95 6.16 4.42 -7.03
C ILE A 95 5.05 3.42 -7.26
N ALA A 96 3.91 3.65 -6.59
CA ALA A 96 2.74 2.80 -6.70
C ALA A 96 1.68 3.51 -7.51
N THR A 97 1.22 2.89 -8.59
CA THR A 97 0.15 3.43 -9.42
C THR A 97 -1.10 2.65 -9.15
N LEU A 98 -2.15 3.34 -8.73
CA LEU A 98 -3.44 2.71 -8.44
C LEU A 98 -4.44 3.04 -9.53
N GLU A 99 -5.21 2.04 -9.92
CA GLU A 99 -6.29 2.21 -10.89
C GLU A 99 -7.61 2.32 -10.16
N LYS A 100 -8.49 3.16 -10.67
CA LYS A 100 -9.83 3.27 -10.11
C LYS A 100 -10.59 1.98 -10.30
N MET A 101 -11.41 1.64 -9.32
CA MET A 101 -12.32 0.52 -9.45
C MET A 101 -13.29 0.78 -10.58
N ASN A 102 -13.56 -0.26 -11.38
CA ASN A 102 -14.51 -0.15 -12.46
C ASN A 102 -15.90 -0.48 -11.95
N ILE A 103 -16.50 0.47 -11.23
CA ILE A 103 -17.81 0.25 -10.62
C ILE A 103 -18.89 0.07 -11.67
N ASP A 104 -18.79 0.77 -12.79
CA ASP A 104 -19.77 0.66 -13.85
C ASP A 104 -19.81 -0.76 -14.42
N ALA A 105 -18.65 -1.37 -14.60
CA ALA A 105 -18.63 -2.75 -15.09
C ALA A 105 -19.24 -3.71 -14.09
N LEU A 106 -19.02 -3.47 -12.80
CA LEU A 106 -19.61 -4.31 -11.77
C LEU A 106 -21.13 -4.19 -11.75
N LEU A 107 -21.63 -2.98 -11.93
CA LEU A 107 -23.08 -2.76 -11.97
C LEU A 107 -23.69 -3.39 -13.21
N ASP A 108 -23.03 -3.30 -14.33
CA ASP A 108 -23.51 -3.91 -15.56
C ASP A 108 -23.58 -5.42 -15.44
N ASP A 109 -22.60 -6.01 -14.81
CA ASP A 109 -22.61 -7.46 -14.61
C ASP A 109 -23.78 -7.88 -13.75
N ASP A 110 -24.09 -7.12 -12.73
CA ASP A 110 -25.21 -7.42 -11.87
C ASP A 110 -26.52 -7.36 -12.61
N GLY A 111 -26.63 -6.47 -13.55
CA GLY A 111 -27.84 -6.31 -14.32
C GLY A 111 -28.12 -7.48 -15.23
N ASP A 112 -27.12 -8.21 -15.59
CA ASP A 112 -27.31 -9.33 -16.46
C ASP A 112 -27.64 -10.59 -15.73
N ASP A 113 -27.43 -11.09 -15.02
CA ASP A 113 -27.60 -12.13 -14.61
C ASP A 113 -26.96 -13.03 -13.75
N PRO A 114 -26.72 -13.09 -13.92
CA PRO A 114 -26.14 -13.55 -13.28
C PRO A 114 -25.20 -14.00 -12.67
N VAL A 115 -24.94 -13.99 -12.33
CA VAL A 115 -24.16 -14.24 -11.96
C VAL A 115 -23.37 -14.72 -11.25
N ILE A 116 -23.22 -14.69 -11.10
CA ILE A 116 -22.57 -14.93 -10.80
C ILE A 116 -21.99 -15.64 -10.22
N GLN A 117 -21.71 -15.75 -10.29
CA GLN A 117 -21.40 -16.07 -10.17
C GLN A 117 -20.89 -16.66 -9.26
N PHE A 118 -20.74 -16.89 -9.19
CA PHE A 118 -20.73 -17.05 -8.79
C PHE A 118 -20.76 -17.90 -8.47
N GLY A 119 -20.53 -18.05 -8.43
CA GLY A 119 -21.01 -18.25 -8.65
C GLY A 119 -21.28 -18.90 -8.38
N ARG A 120 -21.24 -19.15 -8.66
CA ARG A 120 -21.92 -19.11 -8.97
C ARG A 120 -22.23 -19.69 -8.94
N ASP A 121 -21.93 -20.08 -8.98
CA ASP A 121 -22.67 -20.12 -9.41
C ASP A 121 -23.10 -20.59 -9.48
N LYS A 122 -23.09 -20.74 -9.61
CA LYS A 122 -23.81 -20.64 -10.18
C LYS A 122 -24.32 -21.04 -10.22
N PRO A 123 -24.27 -21.36 -10.27
CA PRO A 123 -24.90 -21.36 -10.77
C PRO A 123 -25.35 -21.68 -10.76
N ILE A 124 -25.30 -21.70 -10.92
CA ILE A 124 -25.81 -21.54 -11.34
C ILE A 124 -26.31 -21.81 -11.48
N ASP A 125 -26.38 -21.59 -11.68
CA ASP A 125 -26.74 -21.70 -12.07
C ASP A 125 -26.99 -21.77 -12.04
#